data_dc244a58741bfeb1d971f8d3e7116164
#
_entry.id   dc244a58741bfeb1d971f8d3e7116164
#
_cell.length_a   1.000
_cell.length_b   1.000
_cell.length_c   1.000
_cell.angle_alpha   90.00
_cell.angle_beta   90.00
_cell.angle_gamma   90.00
#
_symmetry.space_group_name_H-M   'P 1'
#
loop_
_entity.id
_entity.type
_entity.pdbx_description
1 polymer ?
#
loop_
_entity_poly.entity_id
_entity_poly.type
_entity_poly.pdbx_seq_one_letter_code
_entity_poly.pdbx_strand_id
1 'polypeptide(L)'
;GALLCPFLIAAAGRVSTGLALLVLAALGVIVWLIYLTTPMDGQGSTRSKTGKEKIDWSFLHSVQFWLLTGLLFCQNAAEQSVTGWMVTYFKGSGIITGALAAYTVTVMWGATLVARLLIAFVFPFKQPRKAMVVMGVGCTIFYFFLMQAHTQGAAILLLFAFAFAMAGMNPTAVASAGKMTSVTSMGIMLPAASSGAILMPWIIGRVAERAGLAMGMACNIVPCIGLVLFAILVARMPEEN
;
A
#
# COMPACT_ATOMS: atom_id res chain seq x y z
N GLY A 1 -13.88 -0.48 -0.16
CA GLY A 1 -14.01 -0.89 1.25
C GLY A 1 -13.40 0.14 2.20
N ALA A 2 -12.08 0.32 2.18
CA ALA A 2 -11.36 1.17 3.15
C ALA A 2 -11.79 2.66 3.14
N LEU A 3 -12.15 3.21 2.01
CA LEU A 3 -12.66 4.58 1.89
C LEU A 3 -13.99 4.79 2.64
N LEU A 4 -14.91 3.83 2.53
CA LEU A 4 -16.27 3.94 3.07
C LEU A 4 -16.37 3.43 4.52
N CYS A 5 -15.42 2.63 4.97
CA CYS A 5 -15.44 2.01 6.29
C CYS A 5 -15.57 3.03 7.45
N PRO A 6 -14.82 4.17 7.48
CA PRO A 6 -14.98 5.17 8.54
C PRO A 6 -16.39 5.79 8.58
N PHE A 7 -17.03 6.01 7.42
CA PHE A 7 -18.39 6.53 7.35
C PHE A 7 -19.42 5.51 7.85
N LEU A 8 -19.25 4.24 7.48
CA LEU A 8 -20.11 3.16 7.96
C LEU A 8 -19.99 2.98 9.47
N ILE A 9 -18.77 3.03 10.01
CA ILE A 9 -18.53 2.94 11.46
C ILE A 9 -19.12 4.16 12.17
N ALA A 10 -18.96 5.38 11.63
CA ALA A 10 -19.52 6.59 12.21
C ALA A 10 -21.06 6.60 12.17
N ALA A 11 -21.68 6.11 11.10
CA ALA A 11 -23.11 6.02 10.95
C ALA A 11 -23.72 4.92 11.85
N ALA A 12 -23.18 3.71 11.79
CA ALA A 12 -23.68 2.56 12.54
C ALA A 12 -23.26 2.60 14.01
N GLY A 13 -22.13 3.21 14.35
CA GLY A 13 -21.64 3.38 15.72
C GLY A 13 -22.52 4.30 16.57
N ARG A 14 -23.35 5.15 15.93
CA ARG A 14 -24.39 5.92 16.62
C ARG A 14 -25.51 5.04 17.15
N VAL A 15 -25.71 3.86 16.58
CA VAL A 15 -26.74 2.89 16.98
C VAL A 15 -26.12 1.79 17.84
N SER A 16 -25.16 1.04 17.33
CA SER A 16 -24.32 0.12 18.10
C SER A 16 -23.11 -0.34 17.25
N THR A 17 -21.98 -0.62 17.93
CA THR A 17 -20.78 -1.19 17.29
C THR A 17 -21.06 -2.57 16.68
N GLY A 18 -21.95 -3.36 17.32
CA GLY A 18 -22.38 -4.66 16.81
C GLY A 18 -23.10 -4.58 15.48
N LEU A 19 -23.93 -3.54 15.26
CA LEU A 19 -24.63 -3.33 13.99
C LEU A 19 -23.64 -3.01 12.86
N ALA A 20 -22.61 -2.22 13.13
CA ALA A 20 -21.56 -1.92 12.13
C ALA A 20 -20.84 -3.19 11.68
N LEU A 21 -20.49 -4.07 12.61
CA LEU A 21 -19.84 -5.36 12.30
C LEU A 21 -20.77 -6.29 11.52
N LEU A 22 -22.05 -6.36 11.87
CA LEU A 22 -23.04 -7.16 11.14
C LEU A 22 -23.23 -6.67 9.70
N VAL A 23 -23.29 -5.36 9.46
CA VAL A 23 -23.38 -4.79 8.10
C VAL A 23 -22.15 -5.15 7.28
N LEU A 24 -20.93 -5.02 7.84
CA LEU A 24 -19.70 -5.40 7.16
C LEU A 24 -19.66 -6.91 6.86
N ALA A 25 -20.08 -7.75 7.79
CA ALA A 25 -20.18 -9.18 7.58
C ALA A 25 -21.20 -9.55 6.49
N ALA A 26 -22.37 -8.92 6.49
CA ALA A 26 -23.38 -9.11 5.45
C ALA A 26 -22.89 -8.72 4.08
N LEU A 27 -22.19 -7.59 3.94
CA LEU A 27 -21.55 -7.18 2.68
C LEU A 27 -20.50 -8.21 2.22
N GLY A 28 -19.72 -8.76 3.14
CA GLY A 28 -18.76 -9.83 2.84
C GLY A 28 -19.45 -11.09 2.30
N VAL A 29 -20.54 -11.50 2.92
CA VAL A 29 -21.34 -12.65 2.47
C VAL A 29 -21.96 -12.39 1.10
N ILE A 30 -22.50 -11.19 0.84
CA ILE A 30 -23.04 -10.82 -0.49
C ILE A 30 -21.95 -10.92 -1.57
N VAL A 31 -20.76 -10.35 -1.32
CA VAL A 31 -19.65 -10.44 -2.28
C VAL A 31 -19.24 -11.90 -2.52
N TRP A 32 -19.19 -12.71 -1.46
CA TRP A 32 -18.90 -14.14 -1.56
C TRP A 32 -19.95 -14.90 -2.38
N LEU A 33 -21.24 -14.62 -2.18
CA LEU A 33 -22.32 -15.21 -2.97
C LEU A 33 -22.25 -14.80 -4.45
N ILE A 34 -21.97 -13.51 -4.73
CA ILE A 34 -21.76 -13.02 -6.10
C ILE A 34 -20.58 -13.78 -6.75
N TYR A 35 -19.49 -13.96 -6.03
CA TYR A 35 -18.33 -14.70 -6.51
C TYR A 35 -18.68 -16.17 -6.85
N LEU A 36 -19.49 -16.84 -6.02
CA LEU A 36 -19.94 -18.22 -6.26
C LEU A 36 -20.88 -18.33 -7.48
N THR A 37 -21.70 -17.32 -7.74
CA THR A 37 -22.67 -17.33 -8.84
C THR A 37 -22.11 -16.81 -10.16
N THR A 38 -20.96 -16.13 -10.15
CA THR A 38 -20.32 -15.62 -11.36
C THR A 38 -19.54 -16.76 -12.03
N PRO A 39 -19.91 -17.21 -13.24
CA PRO A 39 -19.13 -18.20 -13.95
C PRO A 39 -17.76 -17.61 -14.26
N MET A 40 -16.72 -18.15 -13.66
CA MET A 40 -15.33 -17.82 -13.96
C MET A 40 -14.96 -18.57 -15.23
N ASP A 41 -15.29 -17.99 -16.39
CA ASP A 41 -14.76 -18.49 -17.66
C ASP A 41 -13.24 -18.38 -17.60
N GLY A 42 -12.61 -19.54 -17.58
CA GLY A 42 -11.18 -19.72 -17.33
C GLY A 42 -10.27 -19.15 -18.42
N GLN A 43 -10.27 -17.85 -18.59
CA GLN A 43 -9.24 -17.14 -19.37
C GLN A 43 -7.94 -16.95 -18.56
N GLY A 44 -7.48 -17.98 -17.89
CA GLY A 44 -6.23 -17.83 -17.11
C GLY A 44 -5.57 -19.15 -16.72
N SER A 45 -6.21 -20.26 -16.98
CA SER A 45 -5.62 -21.54 -16.67
C SER A 45 -5.66 -22.46 -17.91
N THR A 46 -4.75 -22.21 -18.82
CA THR A 46 -4.16 -23.33 -19.57
C THR A 46 -3.46 -24.19 -18.53
N ARG A 47 -4.27 -24.90 -17.74
CA ARG A 47 -3.81 -26.03 -16.96
C ARG A 47 -3.42 -27.07 -17.99
N SER A 48 -2.16 -27.00 -18.41
CA SER A 48 -1.51 -28.08 -19.17
C SER A 48 -1.72 -29.35 -18.36
N LYS A 49 -2.61 -30.20 -18.86
CA LYS A 49 -2.88 -31.53 -18.30
C LYS A 49 -1.75 -32.48 -18.69
N THR A 50 -0.51 -32.13 -18.40
CA THR A 50 0.59 -33.07 -18.64
C THR A 50 1.77 -32.74 -17.74
N GLY A 51 1.94 -33.55 -16.71
CA GLY A 51 3.18 -33.64 -15.97
C GLY A 51 3.26 -32.68 -14.76
N LYS A 52 3.80 -33.18 -13.66
CA LYS A 52 4.31 -32.36 -12.56
C LYS A 52 5.40 -31.45 -13.13
N GLU A 53 5.07 -30.24 -13.54
CA GLU A 53 6.08 -29.23 -13.85
C GLU A 53 6.94 -29.10 -12.59
N LYS A 54 8.20 -29.42 -12.71
CA LYS A 54 9.19 -29.16 -11.64
C LYS A 54 9.20 -27.65 -11.44
N ILE A 55 8.90 -27.22 -10.23
CA ILE A 55 8.97 -25.80 -9.86
C ILE A 55 10.41 -25.37 -10.13
N ASP A 56 10.58 -24.45 -11.06
CA ASP A 56 11.88 -23.84 -11.32
C ASP A 56 12.15 -22.77 -10.25
N TRP A 57 13.13 -23.03 -9.40
CA TRP A 57 13.57 -22.14 -8.33
C TRP A 57 14.66 -21.16 -8.77
N SER A 58 15.00 -21.11 -10.05
CA SER A 58 16.05 -20.23 -10.59
C SER A 58 15.78 -18.75 -10.33
N PHE A 59 14.51 -18.35 -10.24
CA PHE A 59 14.13 -16.96 -9.93
C PHE A 59 14.69 -16.46 -8.59
N LEU A 60 14.95 -17.33 -7.61
CA LEU A 60 15.57 -16.94 -6.33
C LEU A 60 17.00 -16.40 -6.51
N HIS A 61 17.68 -16.73 -7.58
CA HIS A 61 19.00 -16.21 -7.93
C HIS A 61 18.92 -14.92 -8.76
N SER A 62 17.72 -14.53 -9.20
CA SER A 62 17.51 -13.30 -9.98
C SER A 62 17.61 -12.07 -9.07
N VAL A 63 18.54 -11.18 -9.36
CA VAL A 63 18.68 -9.88 -8.68
C VAL A 63 17.40 -9.06 -8.85
N GLN A 64 16.76 -9.14 -9.99
CA GLN A 64 15.54 -8.44 -10.33
C GLN A 64 14.35 -8.86 -9.44
N PHE A 65 14.23 -10.16 -9.16
CA PHE A 65 13.23 -10.68 -8.23
C PHE A 65 13.37 -10.03 -6.83
N TRP A 66 14.59 -9.96 -6.30
CA TRP A 66 14.84 -9.38 -4.98
C TRP A 66 14.67 -7.86 -4.95
N LEU A 67 15.04 -7.17 -6.02
CA LEU A 67 14.85 -5.71 -6.10
C LEU A 67 13.37 -5.34 -6.15
N LEU A 68 12.56 -6.06 -6.91
CA LEU A 68 11.10 -5.86 -6.93
C LEU A 68 10.44 -6.27 -5.61
N THR A 69 10.90 -7.36 -5.00
CA THR A 69 10.44 -7.78 -3.67
C THR A 69 10.76 -6.71 -2.63
N GLY A 70 11.99 -6.16 -2.63
CA GLY A 70 12.41 -5.08 -1.74
C GLY A 70 11.63 -3.78 -1.95
N LEU A 71 11.36 -3.42 -3.22
CA LEU A 71 10.53 -2.27 -3.57
C LEU A 71 9.12 -2.40 -2.99
N LEU A 72 8.46 -3.54 -3.22
CA LEU A 72 7.12 -3.81 -2.72
C LEU A 72 7.09 -3.95 -1.19
N PHE A 73 8.14 -4.51 -0.58
CA PHE A 73 8.29 -4.57 0.87
C PHE A 73 8.32 -3.16 1.47
N CYS A 74 9.16 -2.27 0.95
CA CYS A 74 9.26 -0.89 1.42
C CYS A 74 7.95 -0.12 1.19
N GLN A 75 7.28 -0.35 0.06
CA GLN A 75 6.00 0.27 -0.23
C GLN A 75 4.92 -0.18 0.77
N ASN A 76 4.78 -1.50 1.00
CA ASN A 76 3.82 -2.02 1.97
C ASN A 76 4.14 -1.55 3.40
N ALA A 77 5.43 -1.52 3.76
CA ALA A 77 5.90 -1.00 5.06
C ALA A 77 5.48 0.46 5.26
N ALA A 78 5.75 1.34 4.30
CA ALA A 78 5.42 2.76 4.38
C ALA A 78 3.92 3.01 4.43
N GLU A 79 3.14 2.36 3.55
CA GLU A 79 1.69 2.54 3.43
C GLU A 79 0.95 2.06 4.67
N GLN A 80 1.24 0.83 5.13
CA GLN A 80 0.52 0.25 6.26
C GLN A 80 0.88 0.91 7.59
N SER A 81 2.09 1.42 7.73
CA SER A 81 2.49 2.22 8.88
C SER A 81 1.66 3.51 9.01
N VAL A 82 1.51 4.23 7.90
CA VAL A 82 0.68 5.45 7.88
C VAL A 82 -0.78 5.11 8.12
N THR A 83 -1.31 4.07 7.45
CA THR A 83 -2.71 3.65 7.63
C THR A 83 -3.00 3.24 9.08
N GLY A 84 -2.07 2.53 9.73
CA GLY A 84 -2.28 1.99 11.08
C GLY A 84 -2.07 3.02 12.20
N TRP A 85 -1.09 3.92 12.07
CA TRP A 85 -0.67 4.77 13.18
C TRP A 85 -1.04 6.25 13.05
N MET A 86 -1.37 6.74 11.84
CA MET A 86 -1.54 8.19 11.61
C MET A 86 -2.69 8.79 12.40
N VAL A 87 -3.81 8.08 12.56
CA VAL A 87 -4.94 8.54 13.38
C VAL A 87 -4.52 8.73 14.84
N THR A 88 -3.78 7.76 15.38
CA THR A 88 -3.28 7.81 16.77
C THR A 88 -2.25 8.92 16.93
N TYR A 89 -1.36 9.09 15.94
CA TYR A 89 -0.36 10.15 15.93
C TYR A 89 -0.99 11.55 15.94
N PHE A 90 -1.95 11.82 15.07
CA PHE A 90 -2.60 13.12 15.00
C PHE A 90 -3.43 13.44 16.25
N LYS A 91 -4.12 12.45 16.81
CA LYS A 91 -4.84 12.61 18.08
C LYS A 91 -3.87 12.88 19.25
N GLY A 92 -2.79 12.10 19.31
CA GLY A 92 -1.81 12.22 20.40
C GLY A 92 -0.98 13.51 20.35
N SER A 93 -0.69 14.01 19.15
CA SER A 93 0.03 15.30 18.95
C SER A 93 -0.87 16.53 19.04
N GLY A 94 -2.21 16.37 19.05
CA GLY A 94 -3.15 17.48 19.04
C GLY A 94 -3.22 18.26 17.72
N ILE A 95 -2.52 17.81 16.66
CA ILE A 95 -2.49 18.47 15.35
C ILE A 95 -3.87 18.41 14.69
N ILE A 96 -4.52 17.25 14.76
CA ILE A 96 -5.90 17.06 14.29
C ILE A 96 -6.73 16.54 15.47
N THR A 97 -7.74 17.31 15.85
CA THR A 97 -8.59 17.00 17.00
C THR A 97 -9.99 16.55 16.60
N GLY A 98 -10.69 15.92 17.54
CA GLY A 98 -12.08 15.51 17.36
C GLY A 98 -12.32 14.45 16.30
N ALA A 99 -13.46 14.53 15.65
CA ALA A 99 -13.90 13.56 14.65
C ALA A 99 -13.02 13.57 13.38
N LEU A 100 -12.38 14.70 13.05
CA LEU A 100 -11.56 14.84 11.84
C LEU A 100 -10.36 13.89 11.83
N ALA A 101 -9.78 13.58 12.99
CA ALA A 101 -8.69 12.61 13.06
C ALA A 101 -9.09 11.22 12.56
N ALA A 102 -10.33 10.79 12.74
CA ALA A 102 -10.83 9.51 12.23
C ALA A 102 -10.94 9.50 10.69
N TYR A 103 -11.15 10.66 10.07
CA TYR A 103 -11.26 10.78 8.61
C TYR A 103 -9.92 10.86 7.87
N THR A 104 -8.79 10.89 8.58
CA THR A 104 -7.46 10.88 7.94
C THR A 104 -7.24 9.64 7.08
N VAL A 105 -7.75 8.48 7.49
CA VAL A 105 -7.74 7.25 6.69
C VAL A 105 -8.57 7.43 5.40
N THR A 106 -9.71 8.09 5.49
CA THR A 106 -10.54 8.42 4.31
C THR A 106 -9.82 9.35 3.35
N VAL A 107 -9.12 10.37 3.85
CA VAL A 107 -8.29 11.27 3.05
C VAL A 107 -7.21 10.49 2.30
N MET A 108 -6.52 9.60 2.98
CA MET A 108 -5.47 8.76 2.40
C MET A 108 -6.00 7.85 1.27
N TRP A 109 -7.08 7.12 1.53
CA TRP A 109 -7.68 6.23 0.53
C TRP A 109 -8.40 6.99 -0.58
N GLY A 110 -8.95 8.18 -0.29
CA GLY A 110 -9.50 9.09 -1.28
C GLY A 110 -8.43 9.59 -2.25
N ALA A 111 -7.28 10.04 -1.73
CA ALA A 111 -6.13 10.43 -2.54
C ALA A 111 -5.64 9.28 -3.43
N THR A 112 -5.55 8.08 -2.85
CA THR A 112 -5.16 6.86 -3.58
C THR A 112 -6.14 6.54 -4.71
N LEU A 113 -7.45 6.63 -4.47
CA LEU A 113 -8.47 6.41 -5.49
C LEU A 113 -8.35 7.41 -6.63
N VAL A 114 -8.29 8.71 -6.30
CA VAL A 114 -8.15 9.78 -7.31
C VAL A 114 -6.89 9.58 -8.14
N ALA A 115 -5.75 9.33 -7.51
CA ALA A 115 -4.49 9.11 -8.21
C ALA A 115 -4.55 7.90 -9.15
N ARG A 116 -5.13 6.77 -8.70
CA ARG A 116 -5.28 5.57 -9.53
C ARG A 116 -6.20 5.80 -10.72
N LEU A 117 -7.31 6.55 -10.55
CA LEU A 117 -8.18 6.92 -11.66
C LEU A 117 -7.47 7.83 -12.66
N LEU A 118 -6.71 8.82 -12.19
CA LEU A 118 -5.92 9.69 -13.07
C LEU A 118 -4.86 8.90 -13.84
N ILE A 119 -4.14 7.98 -13.19
CA ILE A 119 -3.15 7.14 -13.86
C ILE A 119 -3.81 6.22 -14.88
N ALA A 120 -4.99 5.66 -14.57
CA ALA A 120 -5.66 4.71 -15.45
C ALA A 120 -6.27 5.39 -16.70
N PHE A 121 -6.87 6.57 -16.55
CA PHE A 121 -7.70 7.17 -17.61
C PHE A 121 -7.11 8.43 -18.24
N VAL A 122 -6.26 9.18 -17.50
CA VAL A 122 -5.79 10.50 -17.96
C VAL A 122 -4.30 10.49 -18.27
N PHE A 123 -3.47 9.92 -17.40
CA PHE A 123 -2.01 9.96 -17.50
C PHE A 123 -1.39 8.55 -17.38
N PRO A 124 -1.64 7.64 -18.33
CA PRO A 124 -1.01 6.31 -18.27
C PRO A 124 0.51 6.44 -18.37
N PHE A 125 1.24 5.69 -17.56
CA PHE A 125 2.69 5.74 -17.52
C PHE A 125 3.30 5.16 -18.80
N LYS A 126 3.96 6.01 -19.60
CA LYS A 126 4.74 5.57 -20.77
C LYS A 126 6.03 4.85 -20.35
N GLN A 127 6.61 5.21 -19.22
CA GLN A 127 7.85 4.66 -18.68
C GLN A 127 7.65 4.27 -17.21
N PRO A 128 7.10 3.07 -16.94
CA PRO A 128 6.70 2.66 -15.58
C PRO A 128 7.87 2.67 -14.58
N ARG A 129 9.09 2.28 -15.02
CA ARG A 129 10.27 2.27 -14.16
C ARG A 129 10.66 3.68 -13.68
N LYS A 130 10.65 4.68 -14.56
CA LYS A 130 10.90 6.08 -14.18
C LYS A 130 9.78 6.67 -13.32
N ALA A 131 8.53 6.29 -13.62
CA ALA A 131 7.39 6.70 -12.81
C ALA A 131 7.53 6.22 -11.37
N MET A 132 7.99 4.99 -11.12
CA MET A 132 8.25 4.48 -9.77
C MET A 132 9.30 5.32 -9.02
N VAL A 133 10.36 5.79 -9.69
CA VAL A 133 11.36 6.68 -9.06
C VAL A 133 10.72 8.00 -8.66
N VAL A 134 9.96 8.63 -9.54
CA VAL A 134 9.28 9.91 -9.27
C VAL A 134 8.29 9.76 -8.11
N MET A 135 7.48 8.69 -8.12
CA MET A 135 6.54 8.37 -7.04
C MET A 135 7.26 8.14 -5.71
N GLY A 136 8.37 7.39 -5.71
CA GLY A 136 9.17 7.14 -4.51
C GLY A 136 9.77 8.41 -3.92
N VAL A 137 10.35 9.27 -4.76
CA VAL A 137 10.89 10.58 -4.34
C VAL A 137 9.79 11.46 -3.78
N GLY A 138 8.65 11.59 -4.50
CA GLY A 138 7.51 12.36 -4.04
C GLY A 138 6.97 11.88 -2.69
N CYS A 139 6.81 10.56 -2.54
CA CYS A 139 6.40 9.92 -1.29
C CYS A 139 7.34 10.28 -0.13
N THR A 140 8.65 10.17 -0.33
CA THR A 140 9.66 10.46 0.71
C THR A 140 9.65 11.93 1.11
N ILE A 141 9.56 12.84 0.14
CA ILE A 141 9.51 14.29 0.39
C ILE A 141 8.23 14.66 1.15
N PHE A 142 7.07 14.20 0.69
CA PHE A 142 5.81 14.52 1.34
C PHE A 142 5.72 13.90 2.75
N TYR A 143 6.24 12.70 2.94
CA TYR A 143 6.32 12.10 4.27
C TYR A 143 7.20 12.90 5.23
N PHE A 144 8.38 13.33 4.77
CA PHE A 144 9.28 14.16 5.55
C PHE A 144 8.60 15.46 6.03
N PHE A 145 7.94 16.18 5.13
CA PHE A 145 7.20 17.38 5.51
C PHE A 145 5.96 17.09 6.35
N LEU A 146 5.29 15.94 6.14
CA LEU A 146 4.16 15.50 6.95
C LEU A 146 4.53 15.37 8.43
N MET A 147 5.72 14.84 8.72
CA MET A 147 6.20 14.71 10.09
C MET A 147 6.57 16.06 10.74
N GLN A 148 6.71 17.11 9.94
CA GLN A 148 6.97 18.48 10.42
C GLN A 148 5.72 19.37 10.37
N ALA A 149 4.56 18.83 10.04
CA ALA A 149 3.33 19.59 10.00
C ALA A 149 2.85 19.95 11.40
N HIS A 150 2.65 21.24 11.65
CA HIS A 150 2.17 21.78 12.93
C HIS A 150 0.72 22.27 12.87
N THR A 151 0.13 22.32 11.67
CA THR A 151 -1.25 22.75 11.48
C THR A 151 -2.09 21.66 10.85
N GLN A 152 -3.37 21.61 11.20
CA GLN A 152 -4.31 20.62 10.69
C GLN A 152 -4.39 20.64 9.16
N GLY A 153 -4.45 21.83 8.54
CA GLY A 153 -4.54 21.97 7.08
C GLY A 153 -3.31 21.41 6.38
N ALA A 154 -2.10 21.75 6.87
CA ALA A 154 -0.85 21.23 6.33
C ALA A 154 -0.76 19.70 6.47
N ALA A 155 -1.15 19.17 7.63
CA ALA A 155 -1.14 17.73 7.88
C ALA A 155 -2.06 16.96 6.91
N ILE A 156 -3.27 17.43 6.69
CA ILE A 156 -4.23 16.82 5.77
C ILE A 156 -3.72 16.92 4.32
N LEU A 157 -3.22 18.09 3.90
CA LEU A 157 -2.70 18.29 2.55
C LEU A 157 -1.49 17.41 2.27
N LEU A 158 -0.53 17.33 3.21
CA LEU A 158 0.68 16.54 3.08
C LEU A 158 0.38 15.03 3.13
N LEU A 159 -0.59 14.61 3.95
CA LEU A 159 -1.08 13.23 3.95
C LEU A 159 -1.72 12.85 2.61
N PHE A 160 -2.54 13.76 2.05
CA PHE A 160 -3.12 13.59 0.72
C PHE A 160 -2.02 13.46 -0.35
N ALA A 161 -1.04 14.38 -0.35
CA ALA A 161 0.06 14.39 -1.31
C ALA A 161 0.94 13.12 -1.19
N PHE A 162 1.22 12.66 0.02
CA PHE A 162 1.93 11.41 0.29
C PHE A 162 1.19 10.21 -0.31
N ALA A 163 -0.10 10.05 0.00
CA ALA A 163 -0.91 8.94 -0.48
C ALA A 163 -1.09 9.00 -2.01
N PHE A 164 -1.25 10.20 -2.56
CA PHE A 164 -1.34 10.43 -4.00
C PHE A 164 -0.05 10.00 -4.72
N ALA A 165 1.11 10.41 -4.21
CA ALA A 165 2.41 10.05 -4.77
C ALA A 165 2.66 8.53 -4.72
N MET A 166 2.19 7.85 -3.66
CA MET A 166 2.38 6.42 -3.47
C MET A 166 1.41 5.55 -4.29
N ALA A 167 0.25 6.08 -4.67
CA ALA A 167 -0.90 5.31 -5.15
C ALA A 167 -0.63 4.38 -6.34
N GLY A 168 0.22 4.80 -7.26
CA GLY A 168 0.59 4.05 -8.47
C GLY A 168 1.72 3.04 -8.27
N MET A 169 2.42 3.10 -7.14
CA MET A 169 3.64 2.30 -6.93
C MET A 169 3.37 0.80 -6.95
N ASN A 170 2.43 0.33 -6.12
CA ASN A 170 2.11 -1.09 -6.01
C ASN A 170 1.64 -1.69 -7.35
N PRO A 171 0.60 -1.18 -8.02
CA PRO A 171 0.15 -1.76 -9.28
C PRO A 171 1.22 -1.70 -10.37
N THR A 172 2.05 -0.66 -10.41
CA THR A 172 3.13 -0.54 -11.40
C THR A 172 4.24 -1.54 -11.15
N ALA A 173 4.65 -1.73 -9.88
CA ALA A 173 5.66 -2.70 -9.50
C ALA A 173 5.18 -4.14 -9.74
N VAL A 174 3.94 -4.47 -9.36
CA VAL A 174 3.34 -5.79 -9.61
C VAL A 174 3.20 -6.07 -11.10
N ALA A 175 2.76 -5.10 -11.90
CA ALA A 175 2.67 -5.25 -13.36
C ALA A 175 4.06 -5.42 -14.01
N SER A 176 5.08 -4.74 -13.49
CA SER A 176 6.46 -4.91 -13.94
C SER A 176 7.00 -6.30 -13.58
N ALA A 177 6.73 -6.77 -12.37
CA ALA A 177 7.10 -8.10 -11.93
C ALA A 177 6.39 -9.19 -12.74
N GLY A 178 5.09 -9.05 -13.02
CA GLY A 178 4.31 -10.02 -13.78
C GLY A 178 4.78 -10.24 -15.21
N LYS A 179 5.50 -9.26 -15.80
CA LYS A 179 6.12 -9.41 -17.13
C LYS A 179 7.39 -10.25 -17.11
N MET A 180 8.02 -10.39 -15.96
CA MET A 180 9.38 -10.90 -15.81
C MET A 180 9.45 -12.17 -14.96
N THR A 181 8.36 -12.58 -14.34
CA THR A 181 8.34 -13.66 -13.36
C THR A 181 7.22 -14.66 -13.65
N SER A 182 7.44 -15.91 -13.24
CA SER A 182 6.43 -16.96 -13.31
C SER A 182 5.34 -16.79 -12.24
N VAL A 183 4.22 -17.49 -12.38
CA VAL A 183 3.14 -17.52 -11.38
C VAL A 183 3.67 -17.96 -10.00
N THR A 184 4.60 -18.91 -9.98
CA THR A 184 5.22 -19.41 -8.74
C THR A 184 6.07 -18.35 -8.06
N SER A 185 6.89 -17.61 -8.81
CA SER A 185 7.72 -16.53 -8.24
C SER A 185 6.87 -15.38 -7.71
N MET A 186 5.77 -15.02 -8.38
CA MET A 186 4.81 -14.05 -7.85
C MET A 186 4.15 -14.52 -6.56
N GLY A 187 3.83 -15.82 -6.47
CA GLY A 187 3.27 -16.44 -5.26
C GLY A 187 4.20 -16.39 -4.05
N ILE A 188 5.51 -16.24 -4.25
CA ILE A 188 6.49 -16.06 -3.16
C ILE A 188 6.81 -14.59 -2.94
N MET A 189 6.96 -13.82 -4.01
CA MET A 189 7.29 -12.40 -3.94
C MET A 189 6.26 -11.58 -3.17
N LEU A 190 4.96 -11.78 -3.45
CA LEU A 190 3.91 -10.98 -2.83
C LEU A 190 3.79 -11.21 -1.31
N PRO A 191 3.78 -12.45 -0.76
CA PRO A 191 3.82 -12.65 0.68
C PRO A 191 5.10 -12.13 1.33
N ALA A 192 6.27 -12.33 0.71
CA ALA A 192 7.53 -11.79 1.21
C ALA A 192 7.50 -10.25 1.28
N ALA A 193 7.00 -9.59 0.23
CA ALA A 193 6.82 -8.15 0.22
C ALA A 193 5.79 -7.67 1.24
N SER A 194 4.72 -8.43 1.47
CA SER A 194 3.66 -8.08 2.44
C SER A 194 4.13 -8.15 3.89
N SER A 195 5.23 -8.86 4.19
CA SER A 195 5.82 -8.86 5.54
C SER A 195 6.24 -7.46 6.00
N GLY A 196 6.54 -6.54 5.07
CA GLY A 196 6.79 -5.13 5.39
C GLY A 196 5.61 -4.44 6.05
N ALA A 197 4.38 -4.80 5.66
CA ALA A 197 3.14 -4.29 6.25
C ALA A 197 2.94 -4.70 7.72
N ILE A 198 3.60 -5.75 8.16
CA ILE A 198 3.56 -6.24 9.55
C ILE A 198 4.75 -5.69 10.33
N LEU A 199 5.94 -5.79 9.75
CA LEU A 199 7.20 -5.49 10.43
C LEU A 199 7.30 -4.00 10.79
N MET A 200 7.01 -3.11 9.85
CA MET A 200 7.21 -1.68 10.09
C MET A 200 6.24 -1.07 11.11
N PRO A 201 4.91 -1.35 11.08
CA PRO A 201 4.01 -0.91 12.14
C PRO A 201 4.40 -1.46 13.53
N TRP A 202 4.92 -2.69 13.59
CA TRP A 202 5.44 -3.27 14.83
C TRP A 202 6.68 -2.51 15.34
N ILE A 203 7.64 -2.20 14.46
CA ILE A 203 8.82 -1.39 14.81
C ILE A 203 8.40 -0.02 15.35
N ILE A 204 7.44 0.65 14.66
CA ILE A 204 6.90 1.94 15.11
C ILE A 204 6.33 1.82 16.52
N GLY A 205 5.53 0.77 16.80
CA GLY A 205 4.97 0.52 18.12
C GLY A 205 6.06 0.35 19.19
N ARG A 206 7.10 -0.45 18.89
CA ARG A 206 8.23 -0.69 19.81
C ARG A 206 9.05 0.57 20.08
N VAL A 207 9.27 1.41 19.07
CA VAL A 207 9.96 2.69 19.23
C VAL A 207 9.06 3.68 20.00
N ALA A 208 7.77 3.69 19.70
CA ALA A 208 6.81 4.57 20.38
C ALA A 208 6.70 4.30 21.88
N GLU A 209 6.81 3.04 22.32
CA GLU A 209 6.83 2.67 23.74
C GLU A 209 8.04 3.28 24.50
N ARG A 210 9.18 3.47 23.82
CA ARG A 210 10.42 3.93 24.45
C ARG A 210 10.70 5.41 24.26
N ALA A 211 10.40 5.94 23.08
CA ALA A 211 10.79 7.28 22.64
C ALA A 211 9.62 8.17 22.23
N GLY A 212 8.39 7.68 22.41
CA GLY A 212 7.18 8.41 22.01
C GLY A 212 6.78 8.18 20.56
N LEU A 213 5.49 8.41 20.28
CA LEU A 213 4.89 8.08 18.99
C LEU A 213 5.45 8.92 17.83
N ALA A 214 5.86 10.15 18.07
CA ALA A 214 6.48 11.00 17.06
C ALA A 214 7.79 10.39 16.52
N MET A 215 8.64 9.87 17.43
CA MET A 215 9.86 9.16 17.04
C MET A 215 9.55 7.84 16.32
N GLY A 216 8.57 7.09 16.80
CA GLY A 216 8.09 5.89 16.12
C GLY A 216 7.68 6.18 14.69
N MET A 217 6.84 7.20 14.48
CA MET A 217 6.41 7.63 13.15
C MET A 217 7.57 8.13 12.28
N ALA A 218 8.54 8.84 12.87
CA ALA A 218 9.73 9.29 12.13
C ALA A 218 10.52 8.11 11.54
N CYS A 219 10.54 6.95 12.19
CA CYS A 219 11.20 5.76 11.65
C CYS A 219 10.63 5.31 10.28
N ASN A 220 9.39 5.67 9.95
CA ASN A 220 8.79 5.31 8.65
C ASN A 220 9.44 6.04 7.46
N ILE A 221 10.35 6.99 7.71
CA ILE A 221 11.18 7.57 6.64
C ILE A 221 12.14 6.51 6.05
N VAL A 222 12.52 5.49 6.83
CA VAL A 222 13.45 4.44 6.39
C VAL A 222 12.88 3.65 5.21
N PRO A 223 11.67 3.05 5.28
CA PRO A 223 11.08 2.40 4.11
C PRO A 223 10.78 3.38 2.97
N CYS A 224 10.49 4.66 3.23
CA CYS A 224 10.35 5.65 2.16
C CYS A 224 11.66 5.86 1.39
N ILE A 225 12.80 5.96 2.08
CA ILE A 225 14.13 6.03 1.44
C ILE A 225 14.43 4.72 0.73
N GLY A 226 14.16 3.58 1.36
CA GLY A 226 14.31 2.26 0.75
C GLY A 226 13.53 2.13 -0.57
N LEU A 227 12.30 2.66 -0.60
CA LEU A 227 11.47 2.73 -1.79
C LEU A 227 12.16 3.47 -2.94
N VAL A 228 12.79 4.63 -2.67
CA VAL A 228 13.55 5.40 -3.67
C VAL A 228 14.75 4.60 -4.16
N LEU A 229 15.52 4.00 -3.24
CA LEU A 229 16.71 3.23 -3.59
C LEU A 229 16.36 2.03 -4.48
N PHE A 230 15.38 1.23 -4.09
CA PHE A 230 14.94 0.09 -4.90
C PHE A 230 14.33 0.53 -6.23
N ALA A 231 13.57 1.63 -6.28
CA ALA A 231 13.03 2.16 -7.53
C ALA A 231 14.13 2.59 -8.50
N ILE A 232 15.18 3.25 -8.01
CA ILE A 232 16.35 3.63 -8.82
C ILE A 232 17.10 2.39 -9.33
N LEU A 233 17.30 1.38 -8.48
CA LEU A 233 17.95 0.14 -8.87
C LEU A 233 17.15 -0.60 -9.93
N VAL A 234 15.82 -0.71 -9.76
CA VAL A 234 14.92 -1.30 -10.76
C VAL A 234 14.93 -0.51 -12.07
N ALA A 235 15.01 0.83 -12.01
CA ALA A 235 15.04 1.67 -13.19
C ALA A 235 16.35 1.55 -14.00
N ARG A 236 17.45 1.16 -13.35
CA ARG A 236 18.77 0.96 -13.98
C ARG A 236 18.96 -0.43 -14.58
N MET A 237 18.06 -1.38 -14.31
CA MET A 237 18.15 -2.72 -14.87
C MET A 237 17.90 -2.70 -16.38
N PRO A 238 18.61 -3.51 -17.17
CA PRO A 238 18.32 -3.66 -18.60
C PRO A 238 16.87 -4.12 -18.78
N GLU A 239 16.25 -3.65 -19.85
CA GLU A 239 14.96 -4.18 -20.28
C GLU A 239 15.24 -5.51 -20.96
N GLU A 240 14.79 -6.61 -20.37
CA GLU A 240 14.73 -7.89 -21.09
C GLU A 240 13.65 -7.76 -22.16
N ASN A 241 14.07 -7.75 -23.43
CA ASN A 241 13.21 -7.77 -24.60
C ASN A 241 12.53 -9.13 -24.76
#